data_51762599d504a01ac881593567de0f83
#
_entry.id   51762599d504a01ac881593567de0f83
#
_cell.length_a   1.000
_cell.length_b   1.000
_cell.length_c   1.000
_cell.angle_alpha   90.00
_cell.angle_beta   90.00
_cell.angle_gamma   90.00
#
_symmetry.space_group_name_H-M   'P 1'
#
loop_
_entity.id
_entity.type
_entity.pdbx_description
1 polymer ?
#
loop_
_entity_poly.entity_id
_entity_poly.type
_entity_poly.pdbx_seq_one_letter_code
_entity_poly.pdbx_strand_id
1 'polypeptide(L)'
;MKNSLAGRILAMVLLGISLIAVIVSTVVLSMSRKVFTETYGQSQEKVFFQVENELNDFHTSLQKMTDAIDSSWAFRLFLDSQEKSDNTQVFQNIYQMDQDLNAANATDIDRLSILVVGMNGVNYLSRTETVVLSNDQILTSAPVVRALKEPDSIHYTYSHGAYTMTSRYSDVIIASKALYLPESQKTYGVVLVTLAMDDIRRFYDYFTSEHTSWYLVDADGTLMLSLIHI
;
A
#
# COMPACT_ATOMS: atom_id res chain seq x y z
N MET A 1 66.43 33.02 28.71
CA MET A 1 65.42 32.44 29.60
C MET A 1 65.80 31.00 29.92
N LYS A 2 66.24 30.72 31.15
CA LYS A 2 66.59 29.36 31.59
C LYS A 2 65.29 28.54 31.75
N ASN A 3 65.05 27.60 30.87
CA ASN A 3 64.00 26.61 31.06
C ASN A 3 64.36 25.79 32.30
N SER A 4 63.67 26.00 33.40
CA SER A 4 63.91 25.24 34.62
C SER A 4 63.56 23.76 34.35
N LEU A 5 64.31 22.84 34.95
CA LEU A 5 64.08 21.39 34.85
C LEU A 5 62.66 21.04 35.16
N ALA A 6 62.07 21.70 36.14
CA ALA A 6 60.66 21.57 36.51
C ALA A 6 59.69 21.91 35.35
N GLY A 7 60.01 22.95 34.56
CA GLY A 7 59.16 23.30 33.41
C GLY A 7 59.16 22.23 32.28
N ARG A 8 60.29 21.57 32.09
CA ARG A 8 60.41 20.47 31.08
C ARG A 8 59.65 19.22 31.55
N ILE A 9 59.71 18.88 32.83
CA ILE A 9 58.97 17.76 33.41
C ILE A 9 57.47 18.03 33.33
N LEU A 10 57.03 19.24 33.70
CA LEU A 10 55.63 19.63 33.60
C LEU A 10 55.11 19.53 32.15
N ALA A 11 55.88 20.03 31.20
CA ALA A 11 55.53 19.95 29.77
C ALA A 11 55.42 18.50 29.27
N MET A 12 56.34 17.61 29.68
CA MET A 12 56.29 16.18 29.32
C MET A 12 55.06 15.48 29.92
N VAL A 13 54.72 15.79 31.18
CA VAL A 13 53.53 15.22 31.83
C VAL A 13 52.24 15.70 31.15
N LEU A 14 52.11 16.99 30.86
CA LEU A 14 50.96 17.55 30.15
C LEU A 14 50.83 16.95 28.73
N LEU A 15 51.95 16.76 28.04
CA LEU A 15 51.95 16.15 26.69
C LEU A 15 51.49 14.68 26.75
N GLY A 16 51.95 13.93 27.77
CA GLY A 16 51.53 12.56 28.02
C GLY A 16 50.02 12.45 28.32
N ILE A 17 49.51 13.31 29.20
CA ILE A 17 48.06 13.34 29.53
C ILE A 17 47.22 13.70 28.29
N SER A 18 47.67 14.71 27.53
CA SER A 18 47.01 15.13 26.30
C SER A 18 46.94 14.01 25.26
N LEU A 19 48.06 13.27 25.08
CA LEU A 19 48.12 12.15 24.16
C LEU A 19 47.14 11.03 24.56
N ILE A 20 47.11 10.67 25.85
CA ILE A 20 46.19 9.68 26.37
C ILE A 20 44.74 10.14 26.16
N ALA A 21 44.42 11.40 26.46
CA ALA A 21 43.09 11.96 26.25
C ALA A 21 42.62 11.88 24.79
N VAL A 22 43.53 12.19 23.84
CA VAL A 22 43.24 12.08 22.41
C VAL A 22 42.95 10.63 22.00
N ILE A 23 43.75 9.67 22.47
CA ILE A 23 43.59 8.26 22.17
C ILE A 23 42.23 7.77 22.72
N VAL A 24 41.95 8.05 24.00
CA VAL A 24 40.69 7.65 24.63
C VAL A 24 39.50 8.27 23.91
N SER A 25 39.57 9.56 23.60
CA SER A 25 38.50 10.23 22.85
C SER A 25 38.25 9.60 21.47
N THR A 26 39.29 9.27 20.75
CA THR A 26 39.20 8.64 19.43
C THR A 26 38.56 7.24 19.52
N VAL A 27 38.94 6.45 20.51
CA VAL A 27 38.37 5.11 20.74
C VAL A 27 36.91 5.22 21.13
N VAL A 28 36.58 6.11 22.06
CA VAL A 28 35.18 6.33 22.50
C VAL A 28 34.31 6.79 21.33
N LEU A 29 34.77 7.77 20.54
CA LEU A 29 34.03 8.24 19.37
C LEU A 29 33.84 7.14 18.32
N SER A 30 34.88 6.33 18.07
CA SER A 30 34.78 5.19 17.14
C SER A 30 33.77 4.14 17.61
N MET A 31 33.86 3.75 18.89
CA MET A 31 32.88 2.80 19.48
C MET A 31 31.46 3.38 19.48
N SER A 32 31.31 4.64 19.86
CA SER A 32 30.01 5.32 19.87
C SER A 32 29.39 5.36 18.48
N ARG A 33 30.17 5.72 17.45
CA ARG A 33 29.69 5.69 16.05
C ARG A 33 29.26 4.30 15.61
N LYS A 34 30.06 3.28 15.94
CA LYS A 34 29.73 1.90 15.58
C LYS A 34 28.43 1.45 16.23
N VAL A 35 28.30 1.61 17.54
CA VAL A 35 27.08 1.24 18.29
C VAL A 35 25.87 2.02 17.79
N PHE A 36 26.04 3.32 17.53
CA PHE A 36 24.94 4.13 17.01
C PHE A 36 24.49 3.65 15.62
N THR A 37 25.43 3.40 14.71
CA THR A 37 25.11 2.92 13.35
C THR A 37 24.46 1.53 13.38
N GLU A 38 24.96 0.61 14.21
CA GLU A 38 24.38 -0.72 14.34
C GLU A 38 22.97 -0.67 14.97
N THR A 39 22.78 0.09 16.04
CA THR A 39 21.50 0.24 16.72
C THR A 39 20.47 0.93 15.82
N TYR A 40 20.88 1.99 15.12
CA TYR A 40 20.03 2.70 14.18
C TYR A 40 19.65 1.81 13.00
N GLY A 41 20.63 1.08 12.42
CA GLY A 41 20.37 0.13 11.33
C GLY A 41 19.37 -0.95 11.72
N GLN A 42 19.56 -1.58 12.89
CA GLN A 42 18.62 -2.60 13.40
C GLN A 42 17.23 -2.02 13.68
N SER A 43 17.15 -0.79 14.16
CA SER A 43 15.87 -0.11 14.37
C SER A 43 15.14 0.13 13.05
N GLN A 44 15.82 0.59 12.01
CA GLN A 44 15.25 0.80 10.68
C GLN A 44 14.82 -0.52 10.05
N GLU A 45 15.61 -1.58 10.16
CA GLU A 45 15.24 -2.91 9.65
C GLU A 45 13.94 -3.43 10.28
N LYS A 46 13.76 -3.25 11.59
CA LYS A 46 12.51 -3.62 12.27
C LYS A 46 11.31 -2.84 11.75
N VAL A 47 11.48 -1.54 11.50
CA VAL A 47 10.44 -0.69 10.93
C VAL A 47 10.07 -1.15 9.53
N PHE A 48 11.04 -1.43 8.66
CA PHE A 48 10.79 -1.99 7.34
C PHE A 48 10.01 -3.30 7.40
N PHE A 49 10.44 -4.22 8.26
CA PHE A 49 9.76 -5.49 8.43
C PHE A 49 8.32 -5.34 8.92
N GLN A 50 8.06 -4.37 9.80
CA GLN A 50 6.70 -4.10 10.27
C GLN A 50 5.82 -3.54 9.15
N VAL A 51 6.30 -2.57 8.37
CA VAL A 51 5.56 -2.00 7.22
C VAL A 51 5.32 -3.08 6.16
N GLU A 52 6.32 -3.90 5.88
CA GLU A 52 6.20 -5.03 4.95
C GLU A 52 5.10 -6.02 5.40
N ASN A 53 5.08 -6.38 6.68
CA ASN A 53 4.04 -7.26 7.21
C ASN A 53 2.65 -6.64 7.10
N GLU A 54 2.48 -5.37 7.46
CA GLU A 54 1.19 -4.68 7.35
C GLU A 54 0.70 -4.62 5.90
N LEU A 55 1.59 -4.36 4.94
CA LEU A 55 1.25 -4.37 3.52
C LEU A 55 0.91 -5.78 3.01
N ASN A 56 1.62 -6.81 3.48
CA ASN A 56 1.33 -8.20 3.15
C ASN A 56 -0.01 -8.67 3.74
N ASP A 57 -0.31 -8.28 4.97
CA ASP A 57 -1.59 -8.58 5.62
C ASP A 57 -2.74 -7.89 4.88
N PHE A 58 -2.52 -6.64 4.46
CA PHE A 58 -3.47 -5.91 3.63
C PHE A 58 -3.68 -6.60 2.26
N HIS A 59 -2.60 -6.96 1.56
CA HIS A 59 -2.69 -7.70 0.30
C HIS A 59 -3.45 -9.03 0.46
N THR A 60 -3.15 -9.78 1.52
CA THR A 60 -3.85 -11.03 1.84
C THR A 60 -5.34 -10.80 2.09
N SER A 61 -5.69 -9.71 2.75
CA SER A 61 -7.09 -9.34 2.99
C SER A 61 -7.82 -8.98 1.69
N LEU A 62 -7.17 -8.21 0.80
CA LEU A 62 -7.69 -7.92 -0.54
C LEU A 62 -7.88 -9.20 -1.36
N GLN A 63 -6.93 -10.13 -1.29
CA GLN A 63 -7.03 -11.40 -2.00
C GLN A 63 -8.23 -12.21 -1.52
N LYS A 64 -8.39 -12.38 -0.21
CA LYS A 64 -9.56 -13.07 0.38
C LYS A 64 -10.87 -12.42 -0.04
N MET A 65 -10.94 -11.10 -0.04
CA MET A 65 -12.13 -10.36 -0.45
C MET A 65 -12.43 -10.57 -1.95
N THR A 66 -11.44 -10.45 -2.81
CA THR A 66 -11.63 -10.66 -4.26
C THR A 66 -11.99 -12.10 -4.58
N ASP A 67 -11.42 -13.08 -3.85
CA ASP A 67 -11.77 -14.51 -3.99
C ASP A 67 -13.20 -14.79 -3.50
N ALA A 68 -13.65 -14.11 -2.44
CA ALA A 68 -15.04 -14.19 -1.98
C ALA A 68 -16.00 -13.65 -3.03
N ILE A 69 -15.70 -12.52 -3.67
CA ILE A 69 -16.48 -11.97 -4.77
C ILE A 69 -16.52 -12.95 -5.95
N ASP A 70 -15.35 -13.49 -6.35
CA ASP A 70 -15.25 -14.43 -7.48
C ASP A 70 -15.99 -15.76 -7.23
N SER A 71 -16.04 -16.22 -5.99
CA SER A 71 -16.79 -17.41 -5.59
C SER A 71 -18.28 -17.18 -5.39
N SER A 72 -18.73 -15.93 -5.25
CA SER A 72 -20.12 -15.59 -5.02
C SER A 72 -20.99 -15.82 -6.24
N TRP A 73 -22.02 -16.67 -6.07
CA TRP A 73 -23.01 -16.91 -7.12
C TRP A 73 -23.83 -15.65 -7.45
N ALA A 74 -24.05 -14.76 -6.46
CA ALA A 74 -24.81 -13.53 -6.65
C ALA A 74 -24.09 -12.56 -7.58
N PHE A 75 -22.77 -12.39 -7.40
CA PHE A 75 -21.95 -11.60 -8.31
C PHE A 75 -21.92 -12.20 -9.72
N ARG A 76 -21.75 -13.51 -9.84
CA ARG A 76 -21.75 -14.20 -11.14
C ARG A 76 -23.07 -13.99 -11.88
N LEU A 77 -24.22 -14.22 -11.23
CA LEU A 77 -25.52 -13.98 -11.84
C LEU A 77 -25.71 -12.51 -12.23
N PHE A 78 -25.35 -11.58 -11.36
CA PHE A 78 -25.52 -10.14 -11.61
C PHE A 78 -24.68 -9.67 -12.80
N LEU A 79 -23.42 -10.10 -12.88
CA LEU A 79 -22.48 -9.65 -13.89
C LEU A 79 -22.56 -10.43 -15.22
N ASP A 80 -23.09 -11.66 -15.24
CA ASP A 80 -23.21 -12.47 -16.45
C ASP A 80 -24.65 -12.44 -17.05
N SER A 81 -25.63 -11.86 -16.32
CA SER A 81 -27.00 -11.78 -16.81
C SER A 81 -27.09 -10.86 -18.04
N GLN A 82 -27.40 -11.43 -19.17
CA GLN A 82 -27.69 -10.69 -20.42
C GLN A 82 -29.16 -10.22 -20.50
N GLU A 83 -30.03 -10.74 -19.66
CA GLU A 83 -31.44 -10.40 -19.62
C GLU A 83 -31.77 -9.40 -18.51
N LYS A 84 -32.79 -8.58 -18.76
CA LYS A 84 -33.41 -7.72 -17.75
C LYS A 84 -34.06 -8.63 -16.70
N SER A 85 -33.31 -8.95 -15.66
CA SER A 85 -33.83 -9.65 -14.50
C SER A 85 -34.98 -8.86 -13.89
N ASP A 86 -36.01 -9.56 -13.38
CA ASP A 86 -37.07 -8.93 -12.62
C ASP A 86 -36.47 -8.10 -11.47
N ASN A 87 -37.02 -6.91 -11.25
CA ASN A 87 -36.53 -5.97 -10.22
C ASN A 87 -36.35 -6.64 -8.85
N THR A 88 -37.22 -7.57 -8.49
CA THR A 88 -37.19 -8.33 -7.23
C THR A 88 -35.89 -9.17 -7.14
N GLN A 89 -35.52 -9.82 -8.24
CA GLN A 89 -34.32 -10.66 -8.30
C GLN A 89 -33.04 -9.81 -8.24
N VAL A 90 -33.05 -8.65 -8.88
CA VAL A 90 -31.93 -7.69 -8.81
C VAL A 90 -31.70 -7.21 -7.37
N PHE A 91 -32.78 -6.85 -6.64
CA PHE A 91 -32.67 -6.44 -5.23
C PHE A 91 -32.15 -7.57 -4.32
N GLN A 92 -32.61 -8.80 -4.54
CA GLN A 92 -32.16 -9.97 -3.78
C GLN A 92 -30.66 -10.24 -4.04
N ASN A 93 -30.23 -10.14 -5.28
CA ASN A 93 -28.82 -10.31 -5.64
C ASN A 93 -27.94 -9.21 -5.01
N ILE A 94 -28.34 -7.95 -5.06
CA ILE A 94 -27.62 -6.83 -4.44
C ILE A 94 -27.50 -7.05 -2.93
N TYR A 95 -28.59 -7.44 -2.27
CA TYR A 95 -28.58 -7.73 -0.85
C TYR A 95 -27.61 -8.87 -0.51
N GLN A 96 -27.60 -9.95 -1.30
CA GLN A 96 -26.67 -11.06 -1.10
C GLN A 96 -25.21 -10.64 -1.36
N MET A 97 -24.98 -9.82 -2.38
CA MET A 97 -23.66 -9.25 -2.67
C MET A 97 -23.15 -8.41 -1.50
N ASP A 98 -24.00 -7.58 -0.89
CA ASP A 98 -23.66 -6.83 0.33
C ASP A 98 -23.32 -7.76 1.50
N GLN A 99 -24.07 -8.83 1.69
CA GLN A 99 -23.79 -9.83 2.73
C GLN A 99 -22.46 -10.55 2.50
N ASP A 100 -22.18 -10.95 1.26
CA ASP A 100 -20.94 -11.65 0.90
C ASP A 100 -19.73 -10.73 1.09
N LEU A 101 -19.84 -9.45 0.71
CA LEU A 101 -18.82 -8.45 0.96
C LEU A 101 -18.61 -8.17 2.44
N ASN A 102 -19.67 -8.01 3.22
CA ASN A 102 -19.58 -7.78 4.65
C ASN A 102 -18.96 -9.00 5.38
N ALA A 103 -19.27 -10.21 4.93
CA ALA A 103 -18.69 -11.43 5.48
C ALA A 103 -17.17 -11.54 5.14
N ALA A 104 -16.78 -11.12 3.94
CA ALA A 104 -15.37 -11.07 3.53
C ALA A 104 -14.60 -9.93 4.23
N ASN A 105 -15.30 -8.87 4.63
CA ASN A 105 -14.79 -7.62 5.19
C ASN A 105 -14.60 -7.67 6.71
N ALA A 106 -14.47 -8.84 7.33
CA ALA A 106 -14.28 -8.98 8.78
C ALA A 106 -13.00 -8.28 9.34
N THR A 107 -12.29 -7.52 8.51
CA THR A 107 -11.12 -6.71 8.86
C THR A 107 -11.26 -5.31 8.27
N ASP A 108 -11.02 -4.25 9.05
CA ASP A 108 -10.77 -2.78 8.84
C ASP A 108 -10.92 -2.15 7.43
N ILE A 109 -11.51 -2.86 6.47
CA ILE A 109 -11.69 -2.46 5.07
C ILE A 109 -12.93 -1.57 4.87
N ASP A 110 -13.62 -1.18 5.93
CA ASP A 110 -14.84 -0.34 5.89
C ASP A 110 -14.67 1.01 5.13
N ARG A 111 -13.45 1.35 4.79
CA ARG A 111 -13.10 2.61 4.09
C ARG A 111 -12.82 2.44 2.61
N LEU A 112 -12.70 1.22 2.11
CA LEU A 112 -12.38 0.99 0.71
C LEU A 112 -13.62 1.15 -0.16
N SER A 113 -13.47 1.82 -1.29
CA SER A 113 -14.48 1.86 -2.33
C SER A 113 -14.25 0.68 -3.28
N ILE A 114 -15.18 -0.28 -3.28
CA ILE A 114 -15.10 -1.49 -4.10
C ILE A 114 -16.10 -1.34 -5.23
N LEU A 115 -15.59 -1.27 -6.45
CA LEU A 115 -16.38 -1.25 -7.68
C LEU A 115 -16.17 -2.56 -8.43
N VAL A 116 -17.25 -3.28 -8.67
CA VAL A 116 -17.26 -4.50 -9.47
C VAL A 116 -17.96 -4.20 -10.80
N VAL A 117 -17.27 -4.45 -11.91
CA VAL A 117 -17.78 -4.15 -13.25
C VAL A 117 -17.83 -5.43 -14.07
N GLY A 118 -19.01 -5.77 -14.58
CA GLY A 118 -19.21 -6.87 -15.52
C GLY A 118 -18.77 -6.51 -16.93
N MET A 119 -18.34 -7.52 -17.69
CA MET A 119 -18.01 -7.34 -19.12
C MET A 119 -19.27 -6.98 -19.96
N ASN A 120 -20.48 -7.17 -19.41
CA ASN A 120 -21.75 -6.73 -19.98
C ASN A 120 -22.09 -5.26 -19.71
N GLY A 121 -21.24 -4.52 -18.97
CA GLY A 121 -21.44 -3.13 -18.61
C GLY A 121 -22.30 -2.89 -17.37
N VAL A 122 -22.70 -3.93 -16.66
CA VAL A 122 -23.36 -3.79 -15.35
C VAL A 122 -22.31 -3.55 -14.29
N ASN A 123 -22.59 -2.68 -13.32
CA ASN A 123 -21.66 -2.41 -12.23
C ASN A 123 -22.36 -2.47 -10.86
N TYR A 124 -21.56 -2.78 -9.85
CA TYR A 124 -21.93 -2.75 -8.44
C TYR A 124 -20.89 -1.95 -7.66
N LEU A 125 -21.35 -1.05 -6.81
CA LEU A 125 -20.50 -0.24 -5.94
C LEU A 125 -20.87 -0.49 -4.48
N SER A 126 -19.87 -0.84 -3.66
CA SER A 126 -20.05 -1.19 -2.23
C SER A 126 -20.47 -0.03 -1.32
N ARG A 127 -20.40 1.19 -1.81
CA ARG A 127 -20.79 2.41 -1.08
C ARG A 127 -21.87 3.17 -1.81
N THR A 128 -22.60 4.01 -1.06
CA THR A 128 -23.58 4.95 -1.59
C THR A 128 -22.88 6.14 -2.29
N GLU A 129 -22.00 5.84 -3.22
CA GLU A 129 -21.28 6.82 -4.03
C GLU A 129 -21.80 6.77 -5.48
N THR A 130 -21.47 7.79 -6.23
CA THR A 130 -21.85 7.85 -7.64
C THR A 130 -20.62 7.56 -8.50
N VAL A 131 -20.75 6.57 -9.39
CA VAL A 131 -19.76 6.33 -10.45
C VAL A 131 -19.85 7.46 -11.46
N VAL A 132 -18.71 8.07 -11.79
CA VAL A 132 -18.65 9.27 -12.68
C VAL A 132 -18.19 8.96 -14.10
N LEU A 133 -17.59 7.78 -14.29
CA LEU A 133 -17.15 7.32 -15.62
C LEU A 133 -18.18 6.36 -16.21
N SER A 134 -18.29 6.35 -17.53
CA SER A 134 -19.07 5.34 -18.23
C SER A 134 -18.42 3.96 -18.12
N ASN A 135 -19.21 2.90 -18.24
CA ASN A 135 -18.68 1.53 -18.16
C ASN A 135 -17.61 1.26 -19.22
N ASP A 136 -17.76 1.81 -20.43
CA ASP A 136 -16.75 1.69 -21.48
C ASP A 136 -15.43 2.37 -21.11
N GLN A 137 -15.49 3.53 -20.46
CA GLN A 137 -14.29 4.21 -19.96
C GLN A 137 -13.63 3.44 -18.84
N ILE A 138 -14.39 2.80 -17.96
CA ILE A 138 -13.86 1.96 -16.89
C ILE A 138 -13.20 0.71 -17.50
N LEU A 139 -13.91 -0.01 -18.39
CA LEU A 139 -13.40 -1.24 -19.00
C LEU A 139 -12.16 -1.04 -19.87
N THR A 140 -11.96 0.17 -20.41
CA THR A 140 -10.76 0.52 -21.19
C THR A 140 -9.66 1.17 -20.36
N SER A 141 -9.87 1.37 -19.06
CA SER A 141 -8.87 1.97 -18.16
C SER A 141 -7.65 1.06 -17.94
N ALA A 142 -6.50 1.66 -17.66
CA ALA A 142 -5.24 0.93 -17.47
C ALA A 142 -5.31 -0.15 -16.38
N PRO A 143 -5.94 0.07 -15.19
CA PRO A 143 -6.10 -0.97 -14.17
C PRO A 143 -6.87 -2.19 -14.68
N VAL A 144 -7.97 -1.97 -15.43
CA VAL A 144 -8.78 -3.06 -15.99
C VAL A 144 -8.01 -3.83 -17.06
N VAL A 145 -7.38 -3.12 -17.99
CA VAL A 145 -6.58 -3.75 -19.04
C VAL A 145 -5.46 -4.61 -18.46
N ARG A 146 -4.84 -4.16 -17.36
CA ARG A 146 -3.78 -4.93 -16.68
C ARG A 146 -4.35 -6.19 -16.02
N ALA A 147 -5.47 -6.08 -15.30
CA ALA A 147 -6.15 -7.23 -14.69
C ALA A 147 -6.61 -8.27 -15.72
N LEU A 148 -7.08 -7.83 -16.88
CA LEU A 148 -7.53 -8.74 -17.96
C LEU A 148 -6.37 -9.51 -18.62
N LYS A 149 -5.15 -8.97 -18.59
CA LYS A 149 -3.96 -9.64 -19.13
C LYS A 149 -3.46 -10.75 -18.21
N GLU A 150 -3.56 -10.56 -16.91
CA GLU A 150 -3.09 -11.48 -15.88
C GLU A 150 -4.18 -11.68 -14.83
N PRO A 151 -5.22 -12.49 -15.14
CA PRO A 151 -6.45 -12.57 -14.36
C PRO A 151 -6.27 -13.14 -12.94
N ASP A 152 -5.24 -13.97 -12.72
CA ASP A 152 -5.01 -14.65 -11.44
C ASP A 152 -4.36 -13.77 -10.38
N SER A 153 -3.90 -12.58 -10.76
CA SER A 153 -3.14 -11.68 -9.88
C SER A 153 -3.89 -10.39 -9.56
N ILE A 154 -3.61 -9.83 -8.39
CA ILE A 154 -4.03 -8.46 -8.04
C ILE A 154 -2.96 -7.49 -8.55
N HIS A 155 -3.38 -6.51 -9.33
CA HIS A 155 -2.52 -5.47 -9.87
C HIS A 155 -2.78 -4.14 -9.19
N TYR A 156 -1.72 -3.45 -8.81
CA TYR A 156 -1.78 -2.13 -8.22
C TYR A 156 -1.38 -1.08 -9.26
N THR A 157 -2.19 -0.05 -9.41
CA THR A 157 -1.96 1.04 -10.36
C THR A 157 -2.18 2.38 -9.66
N TYR A 158 -1.19 3.25 -9.69
CA TYR A 158 -1.36 4.63 -9.25
C TYR A 158 -2.19 5.40 -10.28
N SER A 159 -3.10 6.24 -9.81
CA SER A 159 -3.93 7.10 -10.65
C SER A 159 -4.20 8.43 -9.98
N HIS A 160 -4.19 9.51 -10.78
CA HIS A 160 -4.74 10.79 -10.37
C HIS A 160 -6.23 10.81 -10.73
N GLY A 161 -7.06 10.47 -9.76
CA GLY A 161 -8.49 10.25 -9.93
C GLY A 161 -8.88 8.80 -10.14
N ALA A 162 -10.05 8.45 -9.65
CA ALA A 162 -10.67 7.14 -9.82
C ALA A 162 -12.12 7.27 -10.28
N TYR A 163 -12.89 6.23 -10.09
CA TYR A 163 -14.17 5.99 -10.76
C TYR A 163 -15.36 6.66 -10.07
N THR A 164 -15.21 7.12 -8.83
CA THR A 164 -16.31 7.69 -8.04
C THR A 164 -16.16 9.19 -7.83
N MET A 165 -17.26 9.85 -7.44
CA MET A 165 -17.28 11.31 -7.24
C MET A 165 -16.28 11.76 -6.17
N THR A 166 -16.09 10.98 -5.12
CA THR A 166 -15.15 11.29 -4.01
C THR A 166 -13.70 11.10 -4.39
N SER A 167 -13.39 10.17 -5.28
CA SER A 167 -12.04 9.85 -5.72
C SER A 167 -11.62 10.49 -7.04
N ARG A 168 -12.53 11.23 -7.71
CA ARG A 168 -12.32 11.77 -9.05
C ARG A 168 -11.09 12.67 -9.22
N TYR A 169 -10.71 13.39 -8.16
CA TYR A 169 -9.62 14.38 -8.18
C TYR A 169 -8.56 14.09 -7.12
N SER A 170 -8.56 12.88 -6.56
CA SER A 170 -7.63 12.47 -5.51
C SER A 170 -6.58 11.53 -6.08
N ASP A 171 -5.39 11.59 -5.50
CA ASP A 171 -4.37 10.58 -5.76
C ASP A 171 -4.74 9.28 -5.06
N VAL A 172 -4.77 8.20 -5.82
CA VAL A 172 -5.24 6.90 -5.36
C VAL A 172 -4.35 5.77 -5.90
N ILE A 173 -4.35 4.64 -5.20
CA ILE A 173 -3.92 3.37 -5.76
C ILE A 173 -5.18 2.54 -6.03
N ILE A 174 -5.25 1.99 -7.23
CA ILE A 174 -6.32 1.10 -7.64
C ILE A 174 -5.78 -0.32 -7.67
N ALA A 175 -6.29 -1.16 -6.78
CA ALA A 175 -6.07 -2.60 -6.84
C ALA A 175 -7.13 -3.20 -7.75
N SER A 176 -6.71 -3.95 -8.77
CA SER A 176 -7.60 -4.55 -9.77
C SER A 176 -7.35 -6.05 -9.92
N LYS A 177 -8.42 -6.85 -10.00
CA LYS A 177 -8.38 -8.28 -10.25
C LYS A 177 -9.51 -8.67 -11.20
N ALA A 178 -9.20 -9.51 -12.20
CA ALA A 178 -10.23 -10.08 -13.06
C ALA A 178 -11.05 -11.14 -12.33
N LEU A 179 -12.34 -11.19 -12.62
CA LEU A 179 -13.25 -12.25 -12.21
C LEU A 179 -13.33 -13.25 -13.36
N TYR A 180 -12.83 -14.46 -13.11
CA TYR A 180 -12.55 -15.42 -14.15
C TYR A 180 -13.21 -16.77 -13.85
N LEU A 181 -13.87 -17.34 -14.86
CA LEU A 181 -14.45 -18.68 -14.80
C LEU A 181 -13.45 -19.71 -15.37
N PRO A 182 -12.75 -20.50 -14.54
CA PRO A 182 -11.75 -21.46 -15.01
C PRO A 182 -12.33 -22.49 -16.00
N GLU A 183 -13.57 -22.90 -15.77
CA GLU A 183 -14.27 -23.91 -16.57
C GLU A 183 -14.51 -23.47 -18.02
N SER A 184 -14.83 -22.21 -18.23
CA SER A 184 -15.12 -21.62 -19.56
C SER A 184 -13.97 -20.77 -20.11
N GLN A 185 -12.93 -20.56 -19.34
CA GLN A 185 -11.84 -19.63 -19.64
C GLN A 185 -12.35 -18.22 -20.00
N LYS A 186 -13.45 -17.81 -19.39
CA LYS A 186 -14.14 -16.54 -19.65
C LYS A 186 -13.99 -15.61 -18.48
N THR A 187 -13.50 -14.39 -18.75
CA THR A 187 -13.61 -13.29 -17.79
C THR A 187 -15.02 -12.70 -17.85
N TYR A 188 -15.69 -12.63 -16.70
CA TYR A 188 -17.06 -12.11 -16.62
C TYR A 188 -17.14 -10.73 -15.97
N GLY A 189 -16.06 -10.29 -15.31
CA GLY A 189 -15.99 -8.97 -14.68
C GLY A 189 -14.60 -8.62 -14.16
N VAL A 190 -14.49 -7.47 -13.53
CA VAL A 190 -13.28 -6.99 -12.86
C VAL A 190 -13.68 -6.34 -11.54
N VAL A 191 -12.95 -6.66 -10.49
CA VAL A 191 -13.00 -5.97 -9.19
C VAL A 191 -11.98 -4.84 -9.18
N LEU A 192 -12.40 -3.67 -8.76
CA LEU A 192 -11.59 -2.47 -8.63
C LEU A 192 -11.73 -1.95 -7.20
N VAL A 193 -10.64 -1.94 -6.46
CA VAL A 193 -10.61 -1.43 -5.10
C VAL A 193 -9.79 -0.15 -5.09
N THR A 194 -10.44 0.95 -4.73
CA THR A 194 -9.79 2.26 -4.66
C THR A 194 -9.30 2.52 -3.24
N LEU A 195 -7.99 2.75 -3.13
CA LEU A 195 -7.31 3.12 -1.89
C LEU A 195 -6.92 4.59 -1.98
N ALA A 196 -7.45 5.41 -1.07
CA ALA A 196 -7.01 6.77 -0.96
C ALA A 196 -5.55 6.83 -0.47
N MET A 197 -4.78 7.77 -0.99
CA MET A 197 -3.38 7.92 -0.61
C MET A 197 -3.20 8.17 0.89
N ASP A 198 -4.15 8.86 1.53
CA ASP A 198 -4.14 9.10 2.98
C ASP A 198 -4.34 7.80 3.80
N ASP A 199 -5.04 6.80 3.26
CA ASP A 199 -5.19 5.50 3.91
C ASP A 199 -3.89 4.68 3.82
N ILE A 200 -3.16 4.83 2.72
CA ILE A 200 -1.85 4.19 2.54
C ILE A 200 -0.80 4.82 3.47
N ARG A 201 -0.86 6.14 3.69
CA ARG A 201 0.03 6.83 4.62
C ARG A 201 0.02 6.24 6.02
N ARG A 202 -1.10 5.71 6.49
CA ARG A 202 -1.22 5.10 7.82
C ARG A 202 -0.27 3.94 8.06
N PHE A 203 0.08 3.19 7.02
CA PHE A 203 1.01 2.06 7.16
C PHE A 203 2.41 2.50 7.56
N TYR A 204 2.80 3.75 7.32
CA TYR A 204 4.15 4.24 7.59
C TYR A 204 4.23 5.60 8.30
N ASP A 205 3.13 6.35 8.47
CA ASP A 205 3.13 7.65 9.17
C ASP A 205 3.73 7.56 10.58
N TYR A 206 3.49 6.44 11.24
CA TYR A 206 4.04 6.18 12.57
C TYR A 206 5.57 6.09 12.59
N PHE A 207 6.18 5.86 11.44
CA PHE A 207 7.63 5.66 11.28
C PHE A 207 8.31 6.81 10.54
N THR A 208 7.56 7.85 10.19
CA THR A 208 8.14 9.04 9.55
C THR A 208 8.78 9.95 10.60
N SER A 209 9.95 10.48 10.30
CA SER A 209 10.63 11.49 11.08
C SER A 209 11.11 12.61 10.15
N GLU A 210 11.51 13.76 10.69
CA GLU A 210 12.05 14.90 9.91
C GLU A 210 13.21 14.51 8.98
N HIS A 211 13.83 13.34 9.19
CA HIS A 211 14.99 12.87 8.44
C HIS A 211 14.74 11.58 7.65
N THR A 212 13.48 11.13 7.56
CA THR A 212 13.12 9.89 6.88
C THR A 212 12.20 10.19 5.70
N SER A 213 12.58 9.75 4.51
CA SER A 213 11.74 9.83 3.31
C SER A 213 11.34 8.43 2.89
N TRP A 214 10.07 8.23 2.62
CA TRP A 214 9.51 6.97 2.12
C TRP A 214 9.13 7.11 0.65
N TYR A 215 9.43 6.09 -0.11
CA TYR A 215 9.07 6.00 -1.51
C TYR A 215 8.36 4.69 -1.76
N LEU A 216 7.18 4.75 -2.36
CA LEU A 216 6.49 3.59 -2.88
C LEU A 216 6.70 3.56 -4.39
N VAL A 217 7.24 2.47 -4.89
CA VAL A 217 7.48 2.25 -6.32
C VAL A 217 6.74 1.00 -6.77
N ASP A 218 6.29 0.98 -8.01
CA ASP A 218 5.73 -0.24 -8.60
C ASP A 218 6.84 -1.22 -9.04
N ALA A 219 6.43 -2.38 -9.57
CA ALA A 219 7.36 -3.41 -10.04
C ALA A 219 8.26 -2.94 -11.19
N ASP A 220 7.84 -1.92 -11.92
CA ASP A 220 8.58 -1.32 -13.03
C ASP A 220 9.50 -0.18 -12.56
N GLY A 221 9.54 0.10 -11.25
CA GLY A 221 10.34 1.16 -10.64
C GLY A 221 9.72 2.56 -10.79
N THR A 222 8.47 2.66 -11.21
CA THR A 222 7.76 3.94 -11.32
C THR A 222 7.37 4.42 -9.92
N LEU A 223 7.67 5.67 -9.62
CA LEU A 223 7.33 6.29 -8.35
C LEU A 223 5.82 6.43 -8.22
N MET A 224 5.20 5.66 -7.33
CA MET A 224 3.78 5.75 -7.02
C MET A 224 3.51 6.80 -5.94
N LEU A 225 4.42 6.95 -5.00
CA LEU A 225 4.28 7.87 -3.88
C LEU A 225 5.64 8.35 -3.41
N SER A 226 5.77 9.65 -3.22
CA SER A 226 6.91 10.28 -2.55
C SER A 226 6.42 11.02 -1.31
N LEU A 227 6.94 10.64 -0.17
CA LEU A 227 6.66 11.28 1.10
C LEU A 227 7.92 11.93 1.61
N ILE A 228 8.01 13.19 1.29
CA ILE A 228 9.00 14.08 1.87
C ILE A 228 8.25 14.90 2.91
N HIS A 229 8.62 14.79 4.18
CA HIS A 229 8.22 15.77 5.18
C HIS A 229 8.88 17.10 4.82
N ILE A 230 8.10 18.07 4.40
CA ILE A 230 8.51 19.46 4.24
C ILE A 230 8.29 20.16 5.59
#